data_3923c58042085b8e3762ad647a42fb25
#
_entry.id   3923c58042085b8e3762ad647a42fb25
#
_cell.length_a   1.000
_cell.length_b   1.000
_cell.length_c   1.000
_cell.angle_alpha   90.00
_cell.angle_beta   90.00
_cell.angle_gamma   90.00
#
_symmetry.space_group_name_H-M   'P 1'
#
loop_
_entity.id
_entity.type
_entity.pdbx_description
1 polymer ?
#
loop_
_entity_poly.entity_id
_entity_poly.type
_entity_poly.pdbx_seq_one_letter_code
_entity_poly.pdbx_strand_id
1 'polypeptide(L)'
;MSGFFGCVSRKECVADVFYGTDYHSHLGTKKAGMAFYNGEDFVRSIHSIESAYFRNKFEPELGRFIGSYLGIGVISDMESQPITVTSHLGRFAVVTVGRIDNLEAVSYTHLTLPTNA
;
A
#
# COMPACT_ATOMS: atom_id res chain seq x y z
N MET A 1 5.70 -14.64 -3.36
CA MET A 1 5.85 -13.63 -4.41
C MET A 1 5.05 -12.41 -4.06
N SER A 2 5.47 -11.25 -4.49
CA SER A 2 4.84 -9.99 -4.09
C SER A 2 4.51 -9.15 -5.31
N GLY A 3 3.62 -8.19 -5.13
CA GLY A 3 3.27 -7.26 -6.19
C GLY A 3 2.57 -6.04 -5.63
N PHE A 4 2.56 -4.97 -6.38
CA PHE A 4 1.84 -3.77 -5.99
C PHE A 4 1.17 -3.12 -7.19
N PHE A 5 0.20 -2.27 -6.88
CA PHE A 5 -0.56 -1.52 -7.87
C PHE A 5 -0.86 -0.14 -7.32
N GLY A 6 -0.75 0.87 -8.15
CA GLY A 6 -1.06 2.23 -7.74
C GLY A 6 -1.88 2.95 -8.81
N CYS A 7 -2.68 3.89 -8.37
CA CYS A 7 -3.53 4.66 -9.28
C CYS A 7 -3.69 6.09 -8.78
N VAL A 8 -3.57 7.03 -9.70
CA VAL A 8 -3.92 8.43 -9.50
C VAL A 8 -4.92 8.77 -10.59
N SER A 9 -6.07 9.28 -10.23
CA SER A 9 -7.14 9.48 -11.19
C SER A 9 -7.91 10.78 -10.91
N ARG A 10 -8.57 11.27 -11.92
CA ARG A 10 -9.51 12.40 -11.77
C ARG A 10 -10.86 11.93 -11.27
N LYS A 11 -11.09 10.63 -11.29
CA LYS A 11 -12.31 10.01 -10.80
C LYS A 11 -11.95 9.10 -9.65
N GLU A 12 -12.95 8.64 -8.91
CA GLU A 12 -12.71 7.67 -7.86
C GLU A 12 -12.00 6.44 -8.42
N CYS A 13 -10.92 6.01 -7.74
CA CYS A 13 -10.08 4.93 -8.23
C CYS A 13 -10.13 3.66 -7.35
N VAL A 14 -11.09 3.57 -6.45
CA VAL A 14 -11.16 2.45 -5.50
C VAL A 14 -11.27 1.11 -6.22
N ALA A 15 -12.14 1.01 -7.21
CA ALA A 15 -12.30 -0.23 -7.97
C ALA A 15 -11.03 -0.61 -8.72
N ASP A 16 -10.35 0.38 -9.31
CA ASP A 16 -9.12 0.13 -10.06
C ASP A 16 -8.02 -0.43 -9.16
N VAL A 17 -7.83 0.16 -7.99
CA VAL A 17 -6.82 -0.31 -7.03
C VAL A 17 -7.22 -1.68 -6.47
N PHE A 18 -8.50 -1.87 -6.17
CA PHE A 18 -8.98 -3.14 -5.65
C PHE A 18 -8.73 -4.28 -6.65
N TYR A 19 -9.14 -4.12 -7.89
CA TYR A 19 -8.97 -5.16 -8.89
C TYR A 19 -7.51 -5.31 -9.31
N GLY A 20 -6.76 -4.22 -9.39
CA GLY A 20 -5.34 -4.30 -9.69
C GLY A 20 -4.56 -5.06 -8.64
N THR A 21 -4.88 -4.83 -7.37
CA THR A 21 -4.25 -5.54 -6.26
C THR A 21 -4.71 -7.00 -6.22
N ASP A 22 -5.99 -7.24 -6.45
CA ASP A 22 -6.54 -8.58 -6.50
C ASP A 22 -5.87 -9.44 -7.57
N TYR A 23 -5.55 -8.85 -8.70
CA TYR A 23 -4.83 -9.55 -9.76
C TYR A 23 -3.52 -10.14 -9.25
N HIS A 24 -2.79 -9.38 -8.43
CA HIS A 24 -1.55 -9.84 -7.85
C HIS A 24 -1.73 -10.84 -6.72
N SER A 25 -2.92 -10.94 -6.14
CA SER A 25 -3.17 -11.85 -5.03
C SER A 25 -3.04 -13.33 -5.41
N HIS A 26 -3.11 -13.63 -6.69
CA HIS A 26 -2.94 -15.00 -7.18
C HIS A 26 -1.50 -15.47 -7.14
N LEU A 27 -0.58 -14.61 -6.76
CA LEU A 27 0.84 -14.95 -6.66
C LEU A 27 1.19 -15.63 -5.32
N GLY A 28 0.19 -15.93 -4.50
CA GLY A 28 0.35 -16.80 -3.35
C GLY A 28 1.11 -16.21 -2.19
N THR A 29 0.61 -15.14 -1.65
CA THR A 29 1.27 -14.42 -0.57
C THR A 29 0.48 -14.46 0.71
N LYS A 30 1.05 -13.89 1.77
CA LYS A 30 0.49 -14.00 3.11
C LYS A 30 -0.34 -12.80 3.53
N LYS A 31 0.03 -11.62 3.07
CA LYS A 31 -0.63 -10.37 3.50
C LYS A 31 -0.95 -9.49 2.31
N ALA A 32 -2.00 -8.72 2.47
CA ALA A 32 -2.40 -7.74 1.48
C ALA A 32 -2.83 -6.46 2.17
N GLY A 33 -2.66 -5.35 1.51
CA GLY A 33 -3.08 -4.07 2.05
C GLY A 33 -3.39 -3.07 0.97
N MET A 34 -4.23 -2.11 1.31
CA MET A 34 -4.54 -0.98 0.46
C MET A 34 -4.55 0.29 1.29
N ALA A 35 -4.14 1.39 0.68
CA ALA A 35 -4.25 2.70 1.27
C ALA A 35 -4.78 3.66 0.24
N PHE A 36 -5.72 4.50 0.65
CA PHE A 36 -6.35 5.50 -0.21
C PHE A 36 -6.29 6.86 0.43
N TYR A 37 -6.21 7.89 -0.39
CA TYR A 37 -6.25 9.27 0.07
C TYR A 37 -7.57 9.90 -0.39
N ASN A 38 -8.33 10.42 0.56
CA ASN A 38 -9.66 10.98 0.30
C ASN A 38 -9.67 12.50 0.24
N GLY A 39 -8.51 13.13 0.18
CA GLY A 39 -8.39 14.58 0.17
C GLY A 39 -8.07 15.16 1.54
N GLU A 40 -8.24 14.40 2.61
CA GLU A 40 -7.96 14.84 3.96
C GLU A 40 -6.94 13.97 4.66
N ASP A 41 -7.10 12.66 4.55
CA ASP A 41 -6.23 11.71 5.23
C ASP A 41 -6.16 10.40 4.47
N PHE A 42 -5.21 9.56 4.85
CA PHE A 42 -5.10 8.21 4.33
C PHE A 42 -5.99 7.26 5.12
N VAL A 43 -6.70 6.41 4.40
CA VAL A 43 -7.45 5.30 4.97
C VAL A 43 -6.75 4.02 4.54
N ARG A 44 -6.38 3.21 5.50
CA ARG A 44 -5.57 2.01 5.27
C ARG A 44 -6.28 0.77 5.78
N SER A 45 -6.12 -0.32 5.05
CA SER A 45 -6.63 -1.63 5.47
C SER A 45 -5.59 -2.69 5.12
N ILE A 46 -5.27 -3.56 6.07
CA ILE A 46 -4.31 -4.64 5.91
C ILE A 46 -4.92 -5.91 6.47
N HIS A 47 -4.87 -6.99 5.71
CA HIS A 47 -5.40 -8.29 6.13
C HIS A 47 -4.48 -9.42 5.74
N SER A 48 -4.54 -10.52 6.50
CA SER A 48 -3.95 -11.78 6.09
C SER A 48 -4.82 -12.40 5.00
N ILE A 49 -4.18 -12.93 3.97
CA ILE A 49 -4.89 -13.63 2.90
C ILE A 49 -4.46 -15.10 2.81
N GLU A 50 -3.86 -15.63 3.88
CA GLU A 50 -3.45 -17.03 3.91
C GLU A 50 -4.63 -17.99 3.94
N SER A 51 -5.67 -17.64 4.66
CA SER A 51 -6.84 -18.51 4.87
C SER A 51 -8.08 -18.07 4.12
N ALA A 52 -8.01 -16.97 3.39
CA ALA A 52 -9.16 -16.46 2.64
C ALA A 52 -8.67 -15.62 1.47
N TYR A 53 -9.48 -15.59 0.42
CA TYR A 53 -9.14 -14.81 -0.76
C TYR A 53 -9.14 -13.32 -0.46
N PHE A 54 -8.32 -12.60 -1.20
CA PHE A 54 -8.21 -11.15 -1.12
C PHE A 54 -9.59 -10.47 -1.16
N ARG A 55 -10.41 -10.84 -2.13
CA ARG A 55 -11.74 -10.24 -2.29
C ARG A 55 -12.61 -10.40 -1.06
N ASN A 56 -12.55 -11.55 -0.42
CA ASN A 56 -13.40 -11.83 0.74
C ASN A 56 -13.03 -10.95 1.93
N LYS A 57 -11.76 -10.57 2.02
CA LYS A 57 -11.29 -9.72 3.13
C LYS A 57 -11.53 -8.24 2.88
N PHE A 58 -11.37 -7.80 1.64
CA PHE A 58 -11.37 -6.37 1.34
C PHE A 58 -12.68 -5.84 0.76
N GLU A 59 -13.45 -6.68 0.07
CA GLU A 59 -14.70 -6.22 -0.54
C GLU A 59 -15.67 -5.58 0.46
N PRO A 60 -15.87 -6.14 1.66
CA PRO A 60 -16.77 -5.51 2.63
C PRO A 60 -16.30 -4.12 3.09
N GLU A 61 -15.04 -3.81 2.93
CA GLU A 61 -14.47 -2.56 3.39
C GLU A 61 -14.42 -1.46 2.32
N LEU A 62 -14.77 -1.78 1.08
CA LEU A 62 -14.63 -0.82 -0.02
C LEU A 62 -15.41 0.46 0.21
N GLY A 63 -16.50 0.41 0.95
CA GLY A 63 -17.28 1.61 1.27
C GLY A 63 -16.49 2.66 2.05
N ARG A 64 -15.48 2.25 2.80
CA ARG A 64 -14.63 3.17 3.56
C ARG A 64 -13.75 4.03 2.68
N PHE A 65 -13.52 3.60 1.46
CA PHE A 65 -12.58 4.25 0.54
C PHE A 65 -13.28 5.13 -0.50
N ILE A 66 -14.59 5.13 -0.53
CA ILE A 66 -15.37 5.89 -1.52
C ILE A 66 -14.96 7.36 -1.50
N GLY A 67 -14.79 7.92 -2.69
CA GLY A 67 -14.35 9.30 -2.86
C GLY A 67 -12.85 9.47 -2.98
N SER A 68 -12.10 8.39 -2.98
CA SER A 68 -10.64 8.45 -3.11
C SER A 68 -10.21 8.47 -4.56
N TYR A 69 -9.29 9.37 -4.88
CA TYR A 69 -8.76 9.56 -6.24
C TYR A 69 -7.31 9.09 -6.36
N LEU A 70 -6.74 8.63 -5.27
CA LEU A 70 -5.36 8.21 -5.18
C LEU A 70 -5.31 6.99 -4.28
N GLY A 71 -4.67 5.94 -4.73
CA GLY A 71 -4.59 4.72 -3.94
C GLY A 71 -3.45 3.83 -4.36
N ILE A 72 -3.00 3.02 -3.42
CA ILE A 72 -2.00 1.99 -3.63
C ILE A 72 -2.45 0.70 -2.97
N GLY A 73 -2.08 -0.42 -3.57
CA GLY A 73 -2.33 -1.72 -3.03
C GLY A 73 -1.10 -2.59 -3.15
N VAL A 74 -0.96 -3.55 -2.25
CA VAL A 74 0.23 -4.40 -2.19
C VAL A 74 -0.13 -5.79 -1.72
N ILE A 75 0.55 -6.77 -2.27
CA ILE A 75 0.55 -8.14 -1.80
C ILE A 75 1.96 -8.43 -1.31
N SER A 76 2.11 -8.84 -0.07
CA SER A 76 3.41 -9.02 0.57
C SER A 76 3.50 -10.34 1.30
N ASP A 77 4.69 -10.93 1.30
CA ASP A 77 4.93 -12.18 1.99
C ASP A 77 5.21 -12.00 3.48
N MET A 78 5.75 -10.89 3.89
CA MET A 78 6.27 -10.74 5.25
C MET A 78 5.76 -9.52 5.98
N GLU A 79 5.68 -8.40 5.33
CA GLU A 79 5.43 -7.13 5.99
C GLU A 79 4.00 -6.65 5.82
N SER A 80 3.52 -5.98 6.85
CA SER A 80 2.21 -5.31 6.77
C SER A 80 2.39 -3.99 6.04
N GLN A 81 1.83 -3.91 4.86
CA GLN A 81 1.91 -2.73 4.00
C GLN A 81 0.51 -2.39 3.48
N PRO A 82 0.21 -1.16 3.05
CA PRO A 82 1.13 -0.02 2.95
C PRO A 82 1.53 0.54 4.32
N ILE A 83 2.68 1.18 4.35
CA ILE A 83 3.17 1.86 5.54
C ILE A 83 2.81 3.34 5.42
N THR A 84 2.21 3.91 6.46
CA THR A 84 1.93 5.34 6.49
C THR A 84 2.97 6.05 7.34
N VAL A 85 3.47 7.16 6.82
CA VAL A 85 4.53 7.92 7.47
C VAL A 85 4.09 9.36 7.64
N THR A 86 4.32 9.92 8.82
CA THR A 86 4.10 11.33 9.09
C THR A 86 5.46 12.02 9.16
N SER A 87 5.66 13.02 8.33
CA SER A 87 6.91 13.76 8.31
C SER A 87 6.63 15.26 8.32
N HIS A 88 7.68 16.05 8.41
CA HIS A 88 7.53 17.51 8.32
C HIS A 88 7.01 17.96 6.95
N LEU A 89 7.10 17.11 5.95
CA LEU A 89 6.57 17.40 4.62
C LEU A 89 5.11 16.97 4.46
N GLY A 90 4.53 16.36 5.50
CA GLY A 90 3.17 15.86 5.47
C GLY A 90 3.12 14.36 5.67
N ARG A 91 1.97 13.79 5.37
CA ARG A 91 1.76 12.34 5.49
C ARG A 91 1.85 11.69 4.11
N PHE A 92 2.41 10.50 4.08
CA PHE A 92 2.46 9.71 2.85
C PHE A 92 2.38 8.22 3.16
N ALA A 93 2.05 7.45 2.14
CA ALA A 93 1.98 6.00 2.23
C ALA A 93 2.97 5.39 1.24
N VAL A 94 3.61 4.30 1.64
CA VAL A 94 4.66 3.65 0.86
C VAL A 94 4.39 2.16 0.79
N VAL A 95 4.61 1.59 -0.39
CA VAL A 95 4.65 0.15 -0.59
C VAL A 95 5.98 -0.21 -1.24
N THR A 96 6.49 -1.38 -0.90
CA THR A 96 7.71 -1.89 -1.52
C THR A 96 7.57 -3.37 -1.84
N VAL A 97 8.23 -3.79 -2.91
CA VAL A 97 8.31 -5.18 -3.29
C VAL A 97 9.79 -5.48 -3.54
N GLY A 98 10.29 -6.50 -2.86
CA GLY A 98 11.68 -6.86 -2.94
C GLY A 98 12.36 -6.89 -1.59
N ARG A 99 13.65 -7.12 -1.62
CA ARG A 99 14.47 -7.20 -0.41
C ARG A 99 15.69 -6.31 -0.55
N ILE A 100 15.97 -5.54 0.49
CA ILE A 100 17.16 -4.72 0.56
C ILE A 100 18.14 -5.40 1.51
N ASP A 101 19.24 -5.93 0.99
CA ASP A 101 20.18 -6.72 1.79
C ASP A 101 20.98 -5.88 2.78
N ASN A 102 21.18 -4.62 2.49
CA ASN A 102 21.90 -3.71 3.36
C ASN A 102 21.02 -2.55 3.82
N LEU A 103 19.81 -2.88 4.22
CA LEU A 103 18.79 -1.90 4.60
C LEU A 103 19.28 -0.90 5.65
N GLU A 104 20.00 -1.40 6.64
CA GLU A 104 20.50 -0.54 7.72
C GLU A 104 21.45 0.54 7.19
N ALA A 105 22.38 0.16 6.33
CA ALA A 105 23.30 1.12 5.72
C ALA A 105 22.59 2.12 4.82
N VAL A 106 21.63 1.65 4.04
CA VAL A 106 20.84 2.51 3.15
C VAL A 106 20.01 3.50 3.96
N SER A 107 19.37 3.03 5.01
CA SER A 107 18.55 3.88 5.88
C SER A 107 19.40 4.96 6.55
N TYR A 108 20.57 4.57 7.06
CA TYR A 108 21.48 5.51 7.68
C TYR A 108 21.91 6.60 6.69
N THR A 109 22.30 6.21 5.49
CA THR A 109 22.73 7.14 4.46
C THR A 109 21.63 8.15 4.12
N HIS A 110 20.43 7.67 3.92
CA HIS A 110 19.30 8.55 3.55
C HIS A 110 18.85 9.45 4.68
N LEU A 111 18.94 8.99 5.91
CA LEU A 111 18.50 9.78 7.06
C LEU A 111 19.52 10.80 7.50
N THR A 112 20.81 10.56 7.25
CA THR A 112 21.88 11.45 7.71
C THR A 112 22.32 12.44 6.65
N LEU A 113 22.06 12.18 5.39
CA LEU A 113 22.38 13.15 4.36
C LEU A 113 21.53 14.40 4.57
N PRO A 114 22.15 15.58 4.52
CA PRO A 114 21.37 16.80 4.60
C PRO A 114 20.41 16.77 3.44
N THR A 115 19.16 16.79 3.76
CA THR A 115 18.14 16.95 2.74
C THR A 115 18.24 18.36 2.26
N ASN A 116 19.11 18.59 1.40
CA ASN A 116 19.26 19.88 0.80
C ASN A 116 18.20 20.18 -0.14
N ALA A 117 17.19 19.73 0.26
CA ALA A 117 16.18 20.14 -0.65
C ALA A 117 15.72 21.42 -0.20
#